data_6512bbedb135a5755a007cb222895b3d
#
_entry.id   6512bbedb135a5755a007cb222895b3d
#
_cell.length_a   1.000
_cell.length_b   1.000
_cell.length_c   1.000
_cell.angle_alpha   90.00
_cell.angle_beta   90.00
_cell.angle_gamma   90.00
#
_symmetry.space_group_name_H-M   'P 1'
#
loop_
_entity.id
_entity.type
_entity.pdbx_description
1 polymer ?
#
loop_
_entity_poly.entity_id
_entity_poly.type
_entity_poly.pdbx_seq_one_letter_code
_entity_poly.pdbx_strand_id
1 'polypeptide(L)'
;MSTATYFDGLNISNSPSKGEGSLAPTLLTGDSGPTGGVAIDDEIGPKQVGQQLIKWTVDDSVFDVAAYILLRTGQIAVSKLQLLLYYCQAWSLVWDDAPAFSDAILAGPSGPFVERIRVNCLGAFKVDTLTLGSAERIVPNIRETCEVVVTHYNKYTSQELIFQSQTESPWKVAREHSVSGTNPPIDPSDMVSFYRALLNKNG
;
A
#
# COMPACT_ATOMS: atom_id res chain seq x y z
N MET A 1 17.86 -22.86 -3.86
CA MET A 1 18.55 -21.58 -4.10
C MET A 1 18.08 -20.64 -3.01
N SER A 2 18.99 -20.01 -2.28
CA SER A 2 18.68 -19.27 -1.05
C SER A 2 17.93 -17.99 -1.36
N THR A 3 16.83 -17.71 -0.63
CA THR A 3 16.04 -16.46 -0.67
C THR A 3 16.87 -15.20 -0.40
N ALA A 4 18.07 -15.35 0.17
CA ALA A 4 18.97 -14.25 0.50
C ALA A 4 19.47 -13.44 -0.71
N THR A 5 19.55 -14.04 -1.90
CA THR A 5 20.17 -13.41 -3.07
C THR A 5 19.31 -12.31 -3.70
N TYR A 6 17.97 -12.31 -3.46
CA TYR A 6 17.04 -11.34 -4.05
C TYR A 6 16.93 -10.03 -3.27
N PHE A 7 17.35 -10.03 -2.01
CA PHE A 7 17.29 -8.85 -1.13
C PHE A 7 18.62 -8.13 -0.99
N ASP A 8 19.71 -8.68 -1.58
CA ASP A 8 21.00 -8.01 -1.67
C ASP A 8 20.86 -6.72 -2.52
N GLY A 9 20.89 -5.59 -1.86
CA GLY A 9 20.78 -4.27 -2.48
C GLY A 9 19.50 -3.49 -2.17
N LEU A 10 18.55 -4.04 -1.43
CA LEU A 10 17.55 -3.20 -0.77
C LEU A 10 18.29 -2.46 0.35
N ASN A 11 18.52 -1.17 0.17
CA ASN A 11 19.07 -0.35 1.26
C ASN A 11 17.97 -0.13 2.29
N ILE A 12 17.84 -1.09 3.19
CA ILE A 12 16.81 -1.17 4.23
C ILE A 12 16.99 -0.05 5.26
N SER A 13 18.19 0.55 5.31
CA SER A 13 18.48 1.74 6.12
C SER A 13 17.76 2.99 5.60
N ASN A 14 17.19 2.95 4.40
CA ASN A 14 16.42 4.03 3.79
C ASN A 14 14.92 3.84 4.01
N SER A 15 14.52 3.50 5.24
CA SER A 15 13.14 3.79 5.66
C SER A 15 12.88 5.27 5.43
N PRO A 16 11.75 5.66 4.85
CA PRO A 16 11.39 7.07 4.75
C PRO A 16 11.53 7.69 6.13
N SER A 17 12.33 8.75 6.24
CA SER A 17 12.55 9.44 7.52
C SER A 17 11.19 9.89 8.05
N LYS A 18 10.77 9.36 9.19
CA LYS A 18 9.64 9.90 9.94
C LYS A 18 9.95 11.36 10.21
N GLY A 19 9.34 12.27 9.45
CA GLY A 19 9.39 13.68 9.72
C GLY A 19 8.78 13.91 11.09
N GLU A 20 9.60 14.30 12.07
CA GLU A 20 9.14 14.80 13.36
C GLU A 20 8.40 16.11 13.15
N GLY A 21 7.12 16.00 12.83
CA GLY A 21 6.15 17.09 12.78
C GLY A 21 5.28 17.08 14.02
N SER A 22 5.90 17.08 15.21
CA SER A 22 5.19 17.36 16.46
C SER A 22 4.92 18.85 16.53
N LEU A 23 3.74 19.29 16.13
CA LEU A 23 3.15 20.53 16.58
C LEU A 23 2.04 20.21 17.57
N ALA A 24 2.42 20.11 18.83
CA ALA A 24 1.46 20.18 19.92
C ALA A 24 0.79 21.58 19.92
N PRO A 25 -0.53 21.68 20.06
CA PRO A 25 -1.19 22.98 20.22
C PRO A 25 -0.86 23.54 21.60
N THR A 26 -0.18 24.68 21.60
CA THR A 26 0.06 25.50 22.83
C THR A 26 -1.29 26.01 23.37
N LEU A 27 -1.66 25.56 24.56
CA LEU A 27 -2.75 26.13 25.34
C LEU A 27 -2.35 27.53 25.77
N LEU A 28 -2.97 28.54 25.18
CA LEU A 28 -2.97 29.90 25.71
C LEU A 28 -4.11 30.02 26.74
N THR A 29 -3.74 30.10 28.00
CA THR A 29 -4.59 30.56 29.10
C THR A 29 -4.58 32.09 29.13
N GLY A 30 -5.76 32.73 29.18
CA GLY A 30 -5.91 34.20 29.37
C GLY A 30 -7.34 34.65 29.15
N ASP A 31 -8.06 34.70 30.14
CA ASP A 31 -8.76 35.68 30.96
C ASP A 31 -10.02 36.37 30.39
N SER A 32 -11.10 36.23 31.24
CA SER A 32 -12.27 37.06 31.54
C SER A 32 -13.04 37.85 30.49
N GLY A 33 -14.27 37.37 30.16
CA GLY A 33 -15.62 37.94 30.03
C GLY A 33 -15.85 39.25 29.29
N PRO A 34 -17.10 39.66 28.94
CA PRO A 34 -18.41 39.17 29.40
C PRO A 34 -19.44 38.86 28.29
N THR A 35 -20.47 38.09 28.66
CA THR A 35 -21.86 38.00 28.20
C THR A 35 -22.28 38.64 26.85
N GLY A 36 -22.66 37.82 25.91
CA GLY A 36 -23.47 38.15 24.75
C GLY A 36 -23.97 36.85 24.12
N GLY A 37 -25.23 36.47 24.45
CA GLY A 37 -25.84 35.26 23.87
C GLY A 37 -26.03 35.43 22.37
N VAL A 38 -25.43 34.54 21.62
CA VAL A 38 -25.77 34.26 20.23
C VAL A 38 -26.15 32.78 20.18
N ALA A 39 -27.36 32.53 19.77
CA ALA A 39 -27.88 31.18 19.51
C ALA A 39 -26.97 30.44 18.55
N ILE A 40 -26.39 29.34 19.01
CA ILE A 40 -25.72 28.34 18.18
C ILE A 40 -26.74 27.26 17.85
N ASP A 41 -27.57 27.55 16.82
CA ASP A 41 -28.23 26.49 16.05
C ASP A 41 -27.25 26.13 14.94
N ASP A 42 -26.57 25.01 15.14
CA ASP A 42 -26.25 24.00 14.11
C ASP A 42 -25.41 22.90 14.80
N GLU A 43 -26.13 22.00 15.47
CA GLU A 43 -25.58 20.69 15.79
C GLU A 43 -25.22 19.96 14.48
N ILE A 44 -23.92 19.96 14.16
CA ILE A 44 -23.39 18.99 13.19
C ILE A 44 -23.48 17.62 13.87
N GLY A 45 -24.60 16.93 13.63
CA GLY A 45 -24.89 15.65 14.24
C GLY A 45 -23.85 14.58 13.85
N PRO A 46 -23.65 13.56 14.70
CA PRO A 46 -22.65 12.50 14.51
C PRO A 46 -22.74 11.74 13.17
N LYS A 47 -23.87 11.88 12.45
CA LYS A 47 -24.06 11.30 11.11
C LYS A 47 -23.28 12.01 10.02
N GLN A 48 -23.00 13.30 10.14
CA GLN A 48 -22.22 14.04 9.12
C GLN A 48 -20.72 13.80 9.26
N VAL A 49 -20.24 13.62 10.47
CA VAL A 49 -18.83 13.26 10.73
C VAL A 49 -18.53 11.85 10.16
N GLY A 50 -19.46 10.91 10.36
CA GLY A 50 -19.34 9.56 9.81
C GLY A 50 -19.39 9.51 8.27
N GLN A 51 -20.23 10.36 7.62
CA GLN A 51 -20.29 10.42 6.16
C GLN A 51 -19.07 11.10 5.54
N GLN A 52 -18.46 12.08 6.22
CA GLN A 52 -17.20 12.67 5.77
C GLN A 52 -16.03 11.68 5.90
N LEU A 53 -15.95 10.95 7.01
CA LEU A 53 -14.97 9.87 7.18
C LEU A 53 -15.15 8.75 6.14
N ILE A 54 -16.41 8.36 5.83
CA ILE A 54 -16.70 7.34 4.81
C ILE A 54 -16.31 7.83 3.41
N LYS A 55 -16.40 9.13 3.11
CA LYS A 55 -15.98 9.70 1.83
C LYS A 55 -14.45 9.65 1.62
N TRP A 56 -13.68 9.55 2.71
CA TRP A 56 -12.23 9.33 2.68
C TRP A 56 -11.85 7.84 2.63
N THR A 57 -12.81 6.93 2.88
CA THR A 57 -12.59 5.49 2.94
C THR A 57 -13.14 4.70 1.75
N VAL A 58 -13.83 5.32 0.79
CA VAL A 58 -14.16 4.70 -0.50
C VAL A 58 -13.08 5.06 -1.50
N ASP A 59 -12.30 4.27 -1.68
CA ASP A 59 -10.89 4.19 -1.76
C ASP A 59 -10.47 3.70 -3.14
N ASP A 60 -10.12 4.67 -3.99
CA ASP A 60 -9.37 4.40 -5.22
C ASP A 60 -7.86 4.39 -4.97
N SER A 61 -7.43 4.27 -3.70
CA SER A 61 -6.02 4.33 -3.32
C SER A 61 -5.16 3.31 -4.05
N VAL A 62 -5.68 2.10 -4.31
CA VAL A 62 -4.95 1.11 -5.12
C VAL A 62 -4.70 1.60 -6.55
N PHE A 63 -5.65 2.33 -7.14
CA PHE A 63 -5.48 2.93 -8.46
C PHE A 63 -4.52 4.12 -8.43
N ASP A 64 -4.49 4.89 -7.35
CA ASP A 64 -3.55 5.99 -7.17
C ASP A 64 -2.11 5.46 -7.02
N VAL A 65 -1.92 4.40 -6.24
CA VAL A 65 -0.63 3.70 -6.13
C VAL A 65 -0.23 3.09 -7.48
N ALA A 66 -1.16 2.45 -8.18
CA ALA A 66 -0.90 1.88 -9.50
C ALA A 66 -0.54 2.96 -10.54
N ALA A 67 -1.25 4.10 -10.54
CA ALA A 67 -0.93 5.23 -11.40
C ALA A 67 0.47 5.80 -11.11
N TYR A 68 0.85 5.88 -9.83
CA TYR A 68 2.20 6.29 -9.44
C TYR A 68 3.27 5.30 -9.92
N ILE A 69 3.05 4.00 -9.76
CA ILE A 69 3.96 2.96 -10.27
C ILE A 69 4.14 3.12 -11.79
N LEU A 70 3.05 3.28 -12.53
CA LEU A 70 3.09 3.45 -13.99
C LEU A 70 3.78 4.75 -14.41
N LEU A 71 3.59 5.85 -13.67
CA LEU A 71 4.32 7.09 -13.88
C LEU A 71 5.84 6.89 -13.76
N ARG A 72 6.30 6.04 -12.84
CA ARG A 72 7.71 5.76 -12.58
C ARG A 72 8.32 4.71 -13.51
N THR A 73 7.54 3.76 -13.96
CA THR A 73 8.02 2.62 -14.76
C THR A 73 7.75 2.75 -16.25
N GLY A 74 6.80 3.60 -16.65
CA GLY A 74 6.22 3.58 -17.99
C GLY A 74 5.41 2.30 -18.24
N GLN A 75 5.34 1.88 -19.51
CA GLN A 75 4.59 0.69 -19.90
C GLN A 75 5.21 -0.60 -19.38
N ILE A 76 4.46 -1.34 -18.56
CA ILE A 76 4.87 -2.65 -18.01
C ILE A 76 3.78 -3.71 -18.22
N ALA A 77 4.16 -4.99 -18.04
CA ALA A 77 3.20 -6.08 -18.02
C ALA A 77 2.24 -5.94 -16.83
N VAL A 78 0.96 -6.27 -17.04
CA VAL A 78 -0.06 -6.22 -15.96
C VAL A 78 0.35 -7.09 -14.77
N SER A 79 0.95 -8.28 -15.04
CA SER A 79 1.50 -9.13 -13.98
C SER A 79 2.59 -8.43 -13.15
N LYS A 80 3.45 -7.63 -13.79
CA LYS A 80 4.49 -6.86 -13.08
C LYS A 80 3.89 -5.76 -12.22
N LEU A 81 2.87 -5.06 -12.72
CA LEU A 81 2.14 -4.06 -11.94
C LEU A 81 1.55 -4.67 -10.67
N GLN A 82 0.91 -5.85 -10.78
CA GLN A 82 0.34 -6.57 -9.65
C GLN A 82 1.38 -6.89 -8.56
N LEU A 83 2.57 -7.33 -8.98
CA LEU A 83 3.65 -7.68 -8.07
C LEU A 83 4.27 -6.44 -7.41
N LEU A 84 4.42 -5.34 -8.15
CA LEU A 84 4.87 -4.08 -7.55
C LEU A 84 3.87 -3.54 -6.53
N LEU A 85 2.57 -3.67 -6.78
CA LEU A 85 1.52 -3.34 -5.80
C LEU A 85 1.63 -4.21 -4.53
N TYR A 86 1.86 -5.52 -4.69
CA TYR A 86 2.10 -6.42 -3.57
C TYR A 86 3.28 -5.96 -2.71
N TYR A 87 4.42 -5.62 -3.33
CA TYR A 87 5.59 -5.15 -2.60
C TYR A 87 5.38 -3.76 -1.97
N CYS A 88 4.67 -2.84 -2.64
CA CYS A 88 4.30 -1.55 -2.04
C CYS A 88 3.45 -1.75 -0.78
N GLN A 89 2.45 -2.62 -0.82
CA GLN A 89 1.63 -2.94 0.35
C GLN A 89 2.45 -3.55 1.48
N ALA A 90 3.31 -4.53 1.17
CA ALA A 90 4.12 -5.23 2.15
C ALA A 90 5.08 -4.30 2.89
N TRP A 91 5.79 -3.45 2.16
CA TRP A 91 6.75 -2.52 2.74
C TRP A 91 6.08 -1.34 3.46
N SER A 92 4.93 -0.85 2.98
CA SER A 92 4.13 0.16 3.67
C SER A 92 3.67 -0.34 5.04
N LEU A 93 3.18 -1.57 5.12
CA LEU A 93 2.79 -2.19 6.40
C LEU A 93 3.96 -2.28 7.40
N VAL A 94 5.20 -2.35 6.92
CA VAL A 94 6.39 -2.49 7.78
C VAL A 94 7.04 -1.15 8.13
N TRP A 95 7.17 -0.25 7.16
CA TRP A 95 7.85 1.05 7.35
C TRP A 95 6.91 2.13 7.88
N ASP A 96 5.65 2.13 7.40
CA ASP A 96 4.67 3.15 7.74
C ASP A 96 3.70 2.70 8.85
N ASP A 97 3.74 1.42 9.25
CA ASP A 97 2.76 0.75 10.13
C ASP A 97 1.30 0.94 9.62
N ALA A 98 1.14 1.11 8.31
CA ALA A 98 -0.14 1.38 7.65
C ALA A 98 -0.19 0.72 6.26
N PRO A 99 -1.37 0.31 5.77
CA PRO A 99 -1.51 -0.20 4.42
C PRO A 99 -1.36 0.93 3.38
N ALA A 100 -0.74 0.62 2.24
CA ALA A 100 -0.66 1.56 1.11
C ALA A 100 -2.04 1.78 0.46
N PHE A 101 -2.91 0.79 0.54
CA PHE A 101 -4.30 0.80 0.05
C PHE A 101 -5.15 -0.23 0.80
N SER A 102 -6.48 -0.08 0.73
CA SER A 102 -7.43 -0.93 1.47
C SER A 102 -7.80 -2.23 0.76
N ASP A 103 -7.55 -2.34 -0.54
CA ASP A 103 -7.88 -3.53 -1.32
C ASP A 103 -7.11 -4.75 -0.82
N ALA A 104 -7.80 -5.89 -0.72
CA ALA A 104 -7.15 -7.14 -0.37
C ALA A 104 -6.24 -7.63 -1.49
N ILE A 105 -5.07 -8.14 -1.12
CA ILE A 105 -4.20 -8.88 -2.02
C ILE A 105 -4.56 -10.35 -1.96
N LEU A 106 -4.84 -10.94 -3.10
CA LEU A 106 -5.24 -12.34 -3.23
C LEU A 106 -4.06 -13.21 -3.66
N ALA A 107 -3.96 -14.41 -3.09
CA ALA A 107 -2.97 -15.40 -3.47
C ALA A 107 -3.45 -16.20 -4.68
N GLY A 108 -3.16 -15.71 -5.88
CA GLY A 108 -3.46 -16.43 -7.13
C GLY A 108 -2.42 -17.49 -7.47
N PRO A 109 -2.74 -18.41 -8.42
CA PRO A 109 -1.79 -19.46 -8.86
C PRO A 109 -0.56 -18.90 -9.57
N SER A 110 -0.65 -17.69 -10.13
CA SER A 110 0.46 -16.97 -10.79
C SER A 110 1.07 -15.88 -9.92
N GLY A 111 0.90 -15.93 -8.59
CA GLY A 111 1.40 -14.94 -7.64
C GLY A 111 0.31 -14.07 -7.05
N PRO A 112 0.69 -13.13 -6.15
CA PRO A 112 -0.23 -12.18 -5.53
C PRO A 112 -0.81 -11.21 -6.55
N PHE A 113 -2.07 -10.81 -6.35
CA PHE A 113 -2.74 -9.85 -7.19
C PHE A 113 -3.89 -9.11 -6.48
N VAL A 114 -4.25 -7.93 -6.98
CA VAL A 114 -5.42 -7.16 -6.56
C VAL A 114 -6.52 -7.31 -7.62
N GLU A 115 -7.69 -7.76 -7.20
CA GLU A 115 -8.80 -8.08 -8.09
C GLU A 115 -9.28 -6.87 -8.91
N ARG A 116 -9.43 -5.70 -8.28
CA ARG A 116 -9.88 -4.47 -8.97
C ARG A 116 -8.93 -4.06 -10.10
N ILE A 117 -7.63 -4.17 -9.89
CA ILE A 117 -6.62 -3.92 -10.93
C ILE A 117 -6.71 -4.99 -12.03
N ARG A 118 -6.88 -6.27 -11.66
CA ARG A 118 -7.07 -7.37 -12.62
C ARG A 118 -8.26 -7.12 -13.54
N VAL A 119 -9.40 -6.75 -12.96
CA VAL A 119 -10.63 -6.45 -13.71
C VAL A 119 -10.46 -5.22 -14.61
N ASN A 120 -9.82 -4.16 -14.12
CA ASN A 120 -9.58 -2.94 -14.91
C ASN A 120 -8.65 -3.17 -16.11
N CYS A 121 -7.74 -4.15 -15.99
CA CYS A 121 -6.77 -4.51 -17.04
C CYS A 121 -7.20 -5.74 -17.86
N LEU A 122 -8.48 -6.15 -17.81
CA LEU A 122 -8.93 -7.33 -18.57
C LEU A 122 -8.62 -7.21 -20.07
N GLY A 123 -8.01 -8.26 -20.61
CA GLY A 123 -7.61 -8.33 -22.03
C GLY A 123 -6.31 -7.59 -22.36
N ALA A 124 -5.73 -6.83 -21.44
CA ALA A 124 -4.44 -6.18 -21.66
C ALA A 124 -3.29 -7.08 -21.17
N PHE A 125 -2.24 -7.20 -21.97
CA PHE A 125 -0.99 -7.82 -21.54
C PHE A 125 -0.05 -6.81 -20.89
N LYS A 126 -0.04 -5.56 -21.40
CA LYS A 126 0.73 -4.44 -20.88
C LYS A 126 -0.18 -3.27 -20.62
N VAL A 127 0.23 -2.42 -19.70
CA VAL A 127 -0.47 -1.20 -19.30
C VAL A 127 0.54 -0.07 -19.07
N ASP A 128 0.19 1.13 -19.46
CA ASP A 128 0.95 2.37 -19.22
C ASP A 128 0.13 3.41 -18.45
N THR A 129 -1.19 3.31 -18.53
CA THR A 129 -2.14 4.19 -17.85
C THR A 129 -3.35 3.40 -17.40
N LEU A 130 -4.02 3.87 -16.39
CA LEU A 130 -5.31 3.35 -15.92
C LEU A 130 -6.39 4.43 -16.07
N THR A 131 -7.63 4.01 -16.31
CA THR A 131 -8.78 4.93 -16.39
C THR A 131 -9.16 5.51 -15.03
N LEU A 132 -8.78 4.83 -13.96
CA LEU A 132 -9.00 5.22 -12.58
C LEU A 132 -7.66 5.54 -11.90
N GLY A 133 -7.70 6.38 -10.87
CA GLY A 133 -6.53 6.74 -10.11
C GLY A 133 -5.78 7.97 -10.63
N SER A 134 -4.98 8.57 -9.76
CA SER A 134 -4.06 9.67 -10.06
C SER A 134 -2.82 9.58 -9.17
N ALA A 135 -1.65 9.61 -9.79
CA ALA A 135 -0.37 9.62 -9.06
C ALA A 135 -0.20 10.83 -8.13
N GLU A 136 -0.97 11.90 -8.34
CA GLU A 136 -0.92 13.11 -7.50
C GLU A 136 -1.65 12.93 -6.17
N ARG A 137 -2.62 12.00 -6.10
CA ARG A 137 -3.42 11.74 -4.89
C ARG A 137 -2.74 10.84 -3.87
N ILE A 138 -1.64 10.20 -4.26
CA ILE A 138 -0.90 9.34 -3.33
C ILE A 138 -0.32 10.17 -2.18
N VAL A 139 -0.53 9.73 -0.95
CA VAL A 139 -0.03 10.42 0.24
C VAL A 139 1.50 10.31 0.33
N PRO A 140 2.19 11.31 0.94
CA PRO A 140 3.67 11.44 0.87
C PRO A 140 4.42 10.20 1.35
N ASN A 141 4.09 9.63 2.51
CA ASN A 141 4.76 8.43 3.05
C ASN A 141 4.60 7.22 2.13
N ILE A 142 3.40 6.97 1.60
CA ILE A 142 3.16 5.87 0.66
C ILE A 142 3.91 6.11 -0.64
N ARG A 143 4.02 7.37 -1.10
CA ARG A 143 4.83 7.73 -2.27
C ARG A 143 6.29 7.36 -2.07
N GLU A 144 6.87 7.69 -0.91
CA GLU A 144 8.26 7.39 -0.58
C GLU A 144 8.49 5.86 -0.54
N THR A 145 7.61 5.12 0.11
CA THR A 145 7.65 3.66 0.11
C THR A 145 7.57 3.08 -1.31
N CYS A 146 6.64 3.56 -2.14
CA CYS A 146 6.51 3.10 -3.53
C CYS A 146 7.75 3.46 -4.36
N GLU A 147 8.39 4.62 -4.14
CA GLU A 147 9.63 5.00 -4.83
C GLU A 147 10.75 4.02 -4.55
N VAL A 148 10.97 3.65 -3.28
CA VAL A 148 11.98 2.67 -2.88
C VAL A 148 11.67 1.31 -3.50
N VAL A 149 10.41 0.86 -3.41
CA VAL A 149 9.96 -0.42 -3.97
C VAL A 149 10.16 -0.47 -5.48
N VAL A 150 9.72 0.54 -6.22
CA VAL A 150 9.87 0.60 -7.68
C VAL A 150 11.35 0.61 -8.05
N THR A 151 12.15 1.43 -7.41
CA THR A 151 13.60 1.50 -7.67
C THR A 151 14.29 0.15 -7.50
N HIS A 152 13.90 -0.60 -6.45
CA HIS A 152 14.50 -1.90 -6.18
C HIS A 152 13.97 -3.01 -7.08
N TYR A 153 12.63 -3.14 -7.21
CA TYR A 153 12.00 -4.29 -7.85
C TYR A 153 11.81 -4.15 -9.37
N ASN A 154 11.83 -2.93 -9.93
CA ASN A 154 11.61 -2.72 -11.36
C ASN A 154 12.70 -3.31 -12.25
N LYS A 155 13.89 -3.58 -11.72
CA LYS A 155 14.98 -4.25 -12.45
C LYS A 155 14.69 -5.73 -12.76
N TYR A 156 13.79 -6.38 -12.00
CA TYR A 156 13.42 -7.76 -12.19
C TYR A 156 12.31 -7.90 -13.23
N THR A 157 12.32 -9.02 -13.94
CA THR A 157 11.23 -9.41 -14.84
C THR A 157 9.98 -9.83 -14.05
N SER A 158 8.82 -9.83 -14.71
CA SER A 158 7.59 -10.36 -14.10
C SER A 158 7.77 -11.79 -13.59
N GLN A 159 8.49 -12.64 -14.34
CA GLN A 159 8.69 -14.05 -14.00
C GLN A 159 9.53 -14.22 -12.73
N GLU A 160 10.58 -13.41 -12.59
CA GLU A 160 11.42 -13.41 -11.39
C GLU A 160 10.62 -12.96 -10.16
N LEU A 161 9.82 -11.90 -10.29
CA LEU A 161 8.97 -11.42 -9.20
C LEU A 161 7.86 -12.42 -8.83
N ILE A 162 7.26 -13.12 -9.83
CA ILE A 162 6.31 -14.21 -9.56
C ILE A 162 7.00 -15.30 -8.74
N PHE A 163 8.15 -15.77 -9.20
CA PHE A 163 8.90 -16.81 -8.50
C PHE A 163 9.25 -16.39 -7.08
N GLN A 164 9.74 -15.15 -6.91
CA GLN A 164 10.09 -14.60 -5.61
C GLN A 164 8.88 -14.58 -4.68
N SER A 165 7.78 -13.96 -5.08
CA SER A 165 6.57 -13.84 -4.26
C SER A 165 5.98 -15.20 -3.88
N GLN A 166 6.07 -16.20 -4.75
CA GLN A 166 5.61 -17.57 -4.48
C GLN A 166 6.52 -18.33 -3.51
N THR A 167 7.77 -17.91 -3.32
CA THR A 167 8.67 -18.50 -2.32
C THR A 167 8.49 -17.90 -0.93
N GLU A 168 7.82 -16.77 -0.81
CA GLU A 168 7.57 -16.05 0.43
C GLU A 168 6.46 -16.69 1.27
N SER A 169 6.61 -16.66 2.61
CA SER A 169 5.63 -17.29 3.51
C SER A 169 4.22 -16.69 3.41
N PRO A 170 3.99 -15.37 3.22
CA PRO A 170 2.64 -14.83 3.15
C PRO A 170 1.80 -15.46 2.02
N TRP A 171 2.39 -15.60 0.84
CA TRP A 171 1.70 -16.25 -0.27
C TRP A 171 1.49 -17.75 -0.04
N LYS A 172 2.52 -18.46 0.49
CA LYS A 172 2.44 -19.90 0.76
C LYS A 172 1.34 -20.23 1.77
N VAL A 173 1.34 -19.55 2.91
CA VAL A 173 0.33 -19.74 3.98
C VAL A 173 -1.08 -19.53 3.43
N ALA A 174 -1.30 -18.44 2.70
CA ALA A 174 -2.59 -18.19 2.08
C ALA A 174 -2.99 -19.32 1.10
N ARG A 175 -2.05 -19.81 0.28
CA ARG A 175 -2.31 -20.90 -0.67
C ARG A 175 -2.56 -22.25 0.00
N GLU A 176 -1.91 -22.55 1.12
CA GLU A 176 -2.12 -23.77 1.90
C GLU A 176 -3.55 -23.86 2.45
N HIS A 177 -4.16 -22.72 2.79
CA HIS A 177 -5.55 -22.64 3.25
C HIS A 177 -6.57 -22.50 2.12
N SER A 178 -6.13 -22.57 0.86
CA SER A 178 -7.00 -22.41 -0.31
C SER A 178 -7.88 -23.62 -0.55
N VAL A 179 -9.18 -23.36 -0.65
CA VAL A 179 -10.12 -24.34 -1.23
C VAL A 179 -9.91 -24.36 -2.74
N SER A 180 -10.02 -25.55 -3.35
CA SER A 180 -9.84 -25.72 -4.80
C SER A 180 -10.62 -24.69 -5.61
N GLY A 181 -9.92 -23.99 -6.50
CA GLY A 181 -10.51 -22.98 -7.40
C GLY A 181 -10.66 -21.57 -6.78
N THR A 182 -10.27 -21.35 -5.51
CA THR A 182 -10.33 -20.03 -4.87
C THR A 182 -8.97 -19.34 -4.85
N ASN A 183 -9.01 -18.00 -4.72
CA ASN A 183 -7.84 -17.17 -4.49
C ASN A 183 -8.03 -16.52 -3.11
N PRO A 184 -7.50 -17.13 -2.03
CA PRO A 184 -7.66 -16.59 -0.69
C PRO A 184 -6.90 -15.26 -0.54
N PRO A 185 -7.36 -14.37 0.37
CA PRO A 185 -6.62 -13.17 0.71
C PRO A 185 -5.32 -13.55 1.44
N ILE A 186 -4.27 -12.78 1.18
CA ILE A 186 -3.04 -12.82 1.97
C ILE A 186 -3.26 -11.95 3.21
N ASP A 187 -3.03 -12.53 4.39
CA ASP A 187 -3.20 -11.81 5.65
C ASP A 187 -2.11 -10.73 5.79
N PRO A 188 -2.46 -9.45 6.04
CA PRO A 188 -1.49 -8.40 6.30
C PRO A 188 -0.54 -8.72 7.47
N SER A 189 -0.99 -9.46 8.49
CA SER A 189 -0.13 -9.87 9.62
C SER A 189 0.99 -10.82 9.21
N ASP A 190 0.71 -11.72 8.26
CA ASP A 190 1.73 -12.61 7.69
C ASP A 190 2.76 -11.82 6.88
N MET A 191 2.30 -10.79 6.12
CA MET A 191 3.18 -9.88 5.39
C MET A 191 4.10 -9.13 6.36
N VAL A 192 3.54 -8.51 7.40
CA VAL A 192 4.31 -7.80 8.43
C VAL A 192 5.34 -8.72 9.09
N SER A 193 4.94 -9.91 9.49
CA SER A 193 5.82 -10.88 10.17
C SER A 193 7.00 -11.28 9.28
N PHE A 194 6.73 -11.58 8.01
CA PHE A 194 7.75 -11.98 7.05
C PHE A 194 8.73 -10.85 6.73
N TYR A 195 8.23 -9.66 6.39
CA TYR A 195 9.06 -8.55 5.95
C TYR A 195 9.83 -7.90 7.11
N ARG A 196 9.28 -7.87 8.33
CA ARG A 196 10.06 -7.48 9.54
C ARG A 196 11.19 -8.44 9.84
N ALA A 197 10.97 -9.75 9.66
CA ALA A 197 12.04 -10.73 9.83
C ALA A 197 13.15 -10.58 8.78
N LEU A 198 12.82 -10.13 7.56
CA LEU A 198 13.82 -9.80 6.55
C LEU A 198 14.65 -8.57 6.93
N LEU A 199 14.03 -7.52 7.46
CA LEU A 199 14.73 -6.35 7.98
C LEU A 199 15.77 -6.74 9.01
N ASN A 200 15.38 -7.54 9.99
CA ASN A 200 16.26 -7.94 11.11
C ASN A 200 17.42 -8.86 10.70
N LYS A 201 17.36 -9.50 9.52
CA LYS A 201 18.45 -10.35 9.03
C LYS A 201 19.52 -9.57 8.26
N ASN A 202 19.18 -8.40 7.77
CA ASN A 202 20.03 -7.60 6.89
C ASN A 202 20.54 -6.30 7.56
N GLY A 203 20.16 -6.02 8.79
CA GLY A 203 20.65 -4.94 9.66
C GLY A 203 21.60 -5.49 10.70
#